data_0af0a6bc002d0c72ee8362d25f01c238
#
_entry.id   0af0a6bc002d0c72ee8362d25f01c238
#
_cell.length_a   1.000
_cell.length_b   1.000
_cell.length_c   1.000
_cell.angle_alpha   90.00
_cell.angle_beta   90.00
_cell.angle_gamma   90.00
#
_symmetry.space_group_name_H-M   'P 1'
#
loop_
_entity.id
_entity.type
_entity.pdbx_description
1 polymer ?
#
loop_
_entity_poly.entity_id
_entity_poly.type
_entity_poly.pdbx_seq_one_letter_code
_entity_poly.pdbx_strand_id
1 'polypeptide(L)'
;MLEYQPVHIENFTSLIMDLDEDIKKKYMNWAIEALDTIPGIRRQSAERILAETDVEMEHFENESRFSSWAGLVPECKESAGKKMSTRIRKGNKYLKATLVECARVAIRNKQSHFYSRYQRISARRGGKRALIAIAHTMLIAIYHMLKEKFLIMI
;
A
#
# COMPACT_ATOMS: atom_id res chain seq x y z
N MET A 1 31.80 -17.71 43.04
CA MET A 1 30.45 -17.20 42.72
C MET A 1 30.63 -16.02 41.81
N LEU A 2 30.29 -16.21 40.54
CA LEU A 2 30.35 -15.14 39.54
C LEU A 2 29.12 -14.26 39.75
N GLU A 3 29.29 -13.07 40.29
CA GLU A 3 28.24 -12.06 40.31
C GLU A 3 27.96 -11.65 38.86
N TYR A 4 26.88 -12.15 38.33
CA TYR A 4 26.31 -11.68 37.05
C TYR A 4 25.94 -10.21 37.26
N GLN A 5 26.67 -9.32 36.60
CA GLN A 5 26.38 -7.89 36.68
C GLN A 5 25.16 -7.57 35.78
N PRO A 6 24.03 -7.20 36.36
CA PRO A 6 22.80 -6.86 35.58
C PRO A 6 23.02 -5.66 34.63
N VAL A 7 23.98 -4.81 34.93
CA VAL A 7 24.36 -3.61 34.16
C VAL A 7 24.76 -3.92 32.71
N HIS A 8 25.38 -5.08 32.45
CA HIS A 8 25.77 -5.45 31.08
C HIS A 8 24.56 -5.88 30.23
N ILE A 9 23.57 -6.52 30.82
CA ILE A 9 22.35 -6.96 30.13
C ILE A 9 21.50 -5.75 29.75
N GLU A 10 21.37 -4.76 30.64
CA GLU A 10 20.65 -3.52 30.37
C GLU A 10 21.30 -2.71 29.25
N ASN A 11 22.64 -2.61 29.26
CA ASN A 11 23.39 -1.94 28.19
C ASN A 11 23.23 -2.63 26.85
N PHE A 12 23.28 -3.96 26.77
CA PHE A 12 23.05 -4.70 25.55
C PHE A 12 21.60 -4.57 25.03
N THR A 13 20.63 -4.56 25.93
CA THR A 13 19.21 -4.38 25.59
C THR A 13 18.96 -2.99 24.99
N SER A 14 19.55 -1.95 25.59
CA SER A 14 19.48 -0.59 25.06
C SER A 14 20.12 -0.49 23.67
N LEU A 15 21.29 -1.07 23.47
CA LEU A 15 21.99 -1.07 22.18
C LEU A 15 21.19 -1.81 21.08
N ILE A 16 20.54 -2.91 21.44
CA ILE A 16 19.67 -3.65 20.52
C ILE A 16 18.45 -2.80 20.13
N MET A 17 17.82 -2.11 21.08
CA MET A 17 16.68 -1.22 20.82
C MET A 17 17.08 -0.07 19.89
N ASP A 18 18.23 0.56 20.12
CA ASP A 18 18.74 1.66 19.28
C ASP A 18 19.03 1.18 17.84
N LEU A 19 19.61 -0.01 17.69
CA LEU A 19 19.85 -0.62 16.37
C LEU A 19 18.57 -0.98 15.67
N ASP A 20 17.56 -1.49 16.37
CA ASP A 20 16.26 -1.82 15.79
C ASP A 20 15.53 -0.55 15.30
N GLU A 21 15.64 0.54 16.05
CA GLU A 21 15.06 1.84 15.65
C GLU A 21 15.75 2.40 14.41
N ASP A 22 17.07 2.34 14.33
CA ASP A 22 17.85 2.78 13.16
C ASP A 22 17.54 1.94 11.92
N ILE A 23 17.39 0.63 12.08
CA ILE A 23 16.99 -0.28 10.99
C ILE A 23 15.59 0.06 10.49
N LYS A 24 14.62 0.23 11.40
CA LYS A 24 13.25 0.63 11.06
C LYS A 24 13.22 1.97 10.33
N LYS A 25 14.00 2.94 10.78
CA LYS A 25 14.09 4.27 10.14
C LYS A 25 14.66 4.21 8.74
N LYS A 26 15.74 3.44 8.53
CA LYS A 26 16.32 3.21 7.19
C LYS A 26 15.34 2.52 6.26
N TYR A 27 14.63 1.50 6.77
CA TYR A 27 13.65 0.75 5.99
C TYR A 27 12.43 1.61 5.63
N MET A 28 11.96 2.45 6.55
CA MET A 28 10.90 3.41 6.28
C MET A 28 11.32 4.43 5.22
N ASN A 29 12.53 4.98 5.28
CA ASN A 29 13.03 5.92 4.27
C ASN A 29 13.11 5.26 2.89
N TRP A 30 13.66 4.03 2.81
CA TRP A 30 13.68 3.26 1.57
C TRP A 30 12.26 3.05 1.01
N ALA A 31 11.30 2.66 1.85
CA ALA A 31 9.93 2.44 1.43
C ALA A 31 9.27 3.72 0.87
N ILE A 32 9.51 4.87 1.52
CA ILE A 32 9.02 6.18 1.03
C ILE A 32 9.61 6.48 -0.35
N GLU A 33 10.92 6.32 -0.53
CA GLU A 33 11.60 6.56 -1.80
C GLU A 33 11.10 5.61 -2.89
N ALA A 34 10.91 4.34 -2.55
CA ALA A 34 10.35 3.35 -3.47
C ALA A 34 8.94 3.74 -3.93
N LEU A 35 8.05 4.09 -3.02
CA LEU A 35 6.69 4.49 -3.35
C LEU A 35 6.62 5.81 -4.14
N ASP A 36 7.53 6.75 -3.92
CA ASP A 36 7.60 8.03 -4.67
C ASP A 36 7.90 7.81 -6.16
N THR A 37 8.43 6.65 -6.54
CA THR A 37 8.64 6.29 -7.96
C THR A 37 7.35 5.99 -8.70
N ILE A 38 6.27 5.65 -7.98
CA ILE A 38 4.97 5.35 -8.60
C ILE A 38 4.31 6.65 -9.08
N PRO A 39 3.96 6.78 -10.38
CA PRO A 39 3.30 7.97 -10.88
C PRO A 39 2.05 8.34 -10.08
N GLY A 40 2.02 9.56 -9.57
CA GLY A 40 0.90 10.07 -8.76
C GLY A 40 1.09 9.91 -7.25
N ILE A 41 2.05 9.15 -6.80
CA ILE A 41 2.47 9.10 -5.40
C ILE A 41 3.64 10.06 -5.21
N ARG A 42 3.59 10.88 -4.20
CA ARG A 42 4.65 11.76 -3.75
C ARG A 42 5.00 11.42 -2.31
N ARG A 43 6.16 11.88 -1.84
CA ARG A 43 6.67 11.61 -0.48
C ARG A 43 5.59 11.70 0.59
N GLN A 44 4.81 12.78 0.64
CA GLN A 44 3.75 12.95 1.63
C GLN A 44 2.64 11.89 1.51
N SER A 45 2.29 11.49 0.29
CA SER A 45 1.31 10.42 0.07
C SER A 45 1.88 9.06 0.45
N ALA A 46 3.16 8.82 0.16
CA ALA A 46 3.87 7.60 0.58
C ALA A 46 3.89 7.48 2.11
N GLU A 47 4.24 8.54 2.82
CA GLU A 47 4.21 8.58 4.29
C GLU A 47 2.81 8.25 4.85
N ARG A 48 1.75 8.81 4.26
CA ARG A 48 0.37 8.50 4.65
C ARG A 48 -0.02 7.05 4.38
N ILE A 49 0.40 6.50 3.25
CA ILE A 49 0.16 5.11 2.89
C ILE A 49 0.85 4.19 3.89
N LEU A 50 2.13 4.43 4.18
CA LEU A 50 2.90 3.63 5.11
C LEU A 50 2.40 3.74 6.55
N ALA A 51 1.89 4.91 6.97
CA ALA A 51 1.26 5.09 8.27
C ALA A 51 0.01 4.21 8.47
N GLU A 52 -0.69 3.86 7.37
CA GLU A 52 -1.89 3.03 7.42
C GLU A 52 -1.60 1.53 7.18
N THR A 53 -0.56 1.21 6.41
CA THR A 53 -0.28 -0.16 5.98
C THR A 53 0.85 -0.82 6.75
N ASP A 54 1.69 -0.01 7.42
CA ASP A 54 3.02 -0.43 7.84
C ASP A 54 3.93 -0.78 6.64
N VAL A 55 5.21 -1.02 6.91
CA VAL A 55 6.19 -1.41 5.90
C VAL A 55 6.25 -2.93 5.75
N GLU A 56 5.86 -3.65 6.80
CA GLU A 56 5.87 -5.11 6.83
C GLU A 56 4.60 -5.70 6.22
N MET A 57 4.73 -6.34 5.04
CA MET A 57 3.63 -6.96 4.31
C MET A 57 3.39 -8.43 4.71
N GLU A 58 4.15 -8.97 5.65
CA GLU A 58 4.03 -10.35 6.14
C GLU A 58 2.68 -10.64 6.79
N HIS A 59 2.02 -9.62 7.31
CA HIS A 59 0.66 -9.72 7.87
C HIS A 59 -0.41 -10.08 6.83
N PHE A 60 -0.10 -9.85 5.55
CA PHE A 60 -1.00 -10.18 4.46
C PHE A 60 -0.49 -11.39 3.70
N GLU A 61 -1.27 -12.46 3.73
CA GLU A 61 -0.97 -13.72 3.03
C GLU A 61 -0.70 -13.50 1.54
N ASN A 62 -1.51 -12.63 0.91
CA ASN A 62 -1.40 -12.29 -0.50
C ASN A 62 -2.01 -10.91 -0.82
N GLU A 63 -1.79 -10.43 -2.04
CA GLU A 63 -2.30 -9.16 -2.56
C GLU A 63 -3.83 -9.04 -2.51
N SER A 64 -4.55 -10.17 -2.64
CA SER A 64 -6.02 -10.19 -2.58
C SER A 64 -6.53 -9.91 -1.18
N ARG A 65 -5.86 -10.43 -0.15
CA ARG A 65 -6.16 -10.14 1.26
C ARG A 65 -5.90 -8.66 1.57
N PHE A 66 -4.78 -8.15 1.11
CA PHE A 66 -4.43 -6.74 1.26
C PHE A 66 -5.45 -5.82 0.57
N SER A 67 -5.82 -6.12 -0.67
CA SER A 67 -6.81 -5.36 -1.44
C SER A 67 -8.21 -5.41 -0.81
N SER A 68 -8.59 -6.54 -0.22
CA SER A 68 -9.85 -6.70 0.51
C SER A 68 -9.86 -5.86 1.79
N TRP A 69 -8.77 -5.87 2.54
CA TRP A 69 -8.60 -5.04 3.74
C TRP A 69 -8.64 -3.55 3.42
N ALA A 70 -7.99 -3.13 2.35
CA ALA A 70 -8.02 -1.74 1.87
C ALA A 70 -9.40 -1.32 1.34
N GLY A 71 -10.30 -2.27 1.06
CA GLY A 71 -11.63 -1.99 0.54
C GLY A 71 -11.64 -1.49 -0.90
N LEU A 72 -10.68 -1.90 -1.72
CA LEU A 72 -10.58 -1.54 -3.14
C LEU A 72 -11.07 -2.66 -4.09
N VAL A 73 -11.63 -3.74 -3.54
CA VAL A 73 -12.25 -4.82 -4.32
C VAL A 73 -13.78 -4.74 -4.23
N PRO A 74 -14.49 -5.19 -5.28
CA PRO A 74 -15.94 -5.30 -5.25
C PRO A 74 -16.39 -6.29 -4.17
N GLU A 75 -17.50 -5.99 -3.51
CA GLU A 75 -18.16 -6.92 -2.63
C GLU A 75 -18.91 -7.96 -3.48
N CYS A 76 -18.39 -9.18 -3.51
CA CYS A 76 -19.09 -10.30 -4.17
C CYS A 76 -20.17 -10.84 -3.20
N LYS A 77 -21.34 -10.23 -3.20
CA LYS A 77 -22.55 -10.82 -2.61
C LYS A 77 -23.28 -11.57 -3.70
N GLU A 78 -23.09 -12.88 -3.72
CA GLU A 78 -23.90 -13.77 -4.54
C GLU A 78 -24.86 -14.53 -3.63
N SER A 79 -26.14 -14.49 -3.97
CA SER A 79 -27.16 -15.34 -3.38
C SER A 79 -27.94 -16.00 -4.49
N ALA A 80 -28.02 -17.33 -4.47
CA ALA A 80 -28.72 -18.16 -5.45
C ALA A 80 -28.33 -17.83 -6.92
N GLY A 81 -27.03 -17.62 -7.21
CA GLY A 81 -26.51 -17.33 -8.55
C GLY A 81 -26.77 -15.90 -9.05
N LYS A 82 -27.39 -15.03 -8.25
CA LYS A 82 -27.61 -13.61 -8.60
C LYS A 82 -26.61 -12.71 -7.85
N LYS A 83 -25.88 -11.86 -8.60
CA LYS A 83 -25.03 -10.81 -8.03
C LYS A 83 -25.91 -9.73 -7.40
N MET A 84 -25.90 -9.66 -6.07
CA MET A 84 -26.74 -8.75 -5.29
C MET A 84 -26.15 -7.34 -5.16
N SER A 85 -24.84 -7.17 -5.26
CA SER A 85 -24.20 -5.86 -5.11
C SER A 85 -22.85 -5.79 -5.83
N THR A 86 -22.59 -4.64 -6.47
CA THR A 86 -21.29 -4.27 -7.03
C THR A 86 -20.61 -3.17 -6.20
N ARG A 87 -21.09 -2.95 -4.97
CA ARG A 87 -20.48 -1.96 -4.07
C ARG A 87 -19.09 -2.42 -3.67
N ILE A 88 -18.21 -1.45 -3.45
CA ILE A 88 -16.88 -1.69 -2.91
C ILE A 88 -17.01 -2.02 -1.43
N ARG A 89 -16.21 -2.99 -0.94
CA ARG A 89 -16.18 -3.36 0.48
C ARG A 89 -15.85 -2.15 1.36
N LYS A 90 -16.39 -2.17 2.56
CA LYS A 90 -15.91 -1.30 3.62
C LYS A 90 -14.50 -1.77 3.98
N GLY A 91 -13.53 -0.87 3.97
CA GLY A 91 -12.15 -1.12 4.29
C GLY A 91 -11.53 0.11 4.92
N ASN A 92 -10.19 0.19 4.94
CA ASN A 92 -9.49 1.36 5.45
C ASN A 92 -9.84 2.60 4.62
N LYS A 93 -10.65 3.49 5.20
CA LYS A 93 -11.15 4.69 4.51
C LYS A 93 -10.05 5.71 4.20
N TYR A 94 -9.02 5.79 5.04
CA TYR A 94 -7.93 6.75 4.89
C TYR A 94 -6.98 6.31 3.77
N LEU A 95 -6.56 5.05 3.77
CA LEU A 95 -5.76 4.47 2.71
C LEU A 95 -6.47 4.58 1.36
N LYS A 96 -7.76 4.22 1.32
CA LYS A 96 -8.57 4.31 0.08
C LYS A 96 -8.67 5.74 -0.44
N ALA A 97 -8.91 6.73 0.43
CA ALA A 97 -8.98 8.13 0.03
C ALA A 97 -7.64 8.61 -0.55
N THR A 98 -6.53 8.32 0.12
CA THR A 98 -5.18 8.66 -0.34
C THR A 98 -4.87 8.04 -1.70
N LEU A 99 -5.15 6.76 -1.89
CA LEU A 99 -4.89 6.07 -3.16
C LEU A 99 -5.78 6.57 -4.30
N VAL A 100 -7.04 6.94 -4.03
CA VAL A 100 -7.92 7.55 -5.04
C VAL A 100 -7.41 8.92 -5.46
N GLU A 101 -6.88 9.72 -4.53
CA GLU A 101 -6.24 11.00 -4.85
C GLU A 101 -4.98 10.80 -5.69
N CYS A 102 -4.11 9.87 -5.31
CA CYS A 102 -2.91 9.51 -6.09
C CYS A 102 -3.29 9.05 -7.50
N ALA A 103 -4.34 8.23 -7.63
CA ALA A 103 -4.84 7.77 -8.93
C ALA A 103 -5.33 8.95 -9.79
N ARG A 104 -6.02 9.94 -9.21
CA ARG A 104 -6.42 11.16 -9.93
C ARG A 104 -5.23 11.96 -10.46
N VAL A 105 -4.14 12.00 -9.72
CA VAL A 105 -2.90 12.67 -10.16
C VAL A 105 -2.25 11.84 -11.27
N ALA A 106 -2.13 10.53 -11.09
CA ALA A 106 -1.49 9.63 -12.05
C ALA A 106 -2.13 9.67 -13.44
N ILE A 107 -3.47 9.74 -13.51
CA ILE A 107 -4.20 9.80 -14.80
C ILE A 107 -4.11 11.15 -15.53
N ARG A 108 -3.54 12.19 -14.92
CA ARG A 108 -3.30 13.47 -15.62
C ARG A 108 -2.11 13.37 -16.58
N ASN A 109 -1.16 12.49 -16.30
CA ASN A 109 -0.05 12.26 -17.20
C ASN A 109 -0.49 11.32 -18.34
N LYS A 110 -0.70 11.88 -19.53
CA LYS A 110 -1.17 11.15 -20.72
C LYS A 110 -0.20 10.07 -21.21
N GLN A 111 1.07 10.16 -20.87
CA GLN A 111 2.09 9.17 -21.20
C GLN A 111 2.16 8.02 -20.19
N SER A 112 1.47 8.15 -19.07
CA SER A 112 1.43 7.12 -18.04
C SER A 112 0.60 5.91 -18.46
N HIS A 113 1.07 4.72 -18.12
CA HIS A 113 0.30 3.48 -18.21
C HIS A 113 -1.06 3.58 -17.50
N PHE A 114 -1.13 4.31 -16.37
CA PHE A 114 -2.38 4.54 -15.64
C PHE A 114 -3.40 5.33 -16.45
N TYR A 115 -2.97 6.31 -17.24
CA TYR A 115 -3.86 7.05 -18.13
C TYR A 115 -4.48 6.15 -19.19
N SER A 116 -3.68 5.38 -19.91
CA SER A 116 -4.16 4.46 -20.95
C SER A 116 -5.13 3.42 -20.38
N ARG A 117 -4.81 2.86 -19.22
CA ARG A 117 -5.68 1.91 -18.50
C ARG A 117 -6.99 2.58 -18.06
N TYR A 118 -6.93 3.81 -17.52
CA TYR A 118 -8.08 4.58 -17.11
C TYR A 118 -9.03 4.82 -18.30
N GLN A 119 -8.54 5.29 -19.44
CA GLN A 119 -9.33 5.53 -20.63
C GLN A 119 -10.09 4.28 -21.08
N ARG A 120 -9.40 3.16 -21.16
CA ARG A 120 -9.99 1.88 -21.56
C ARG A 120 -11.12 1.42 -20.62
N ILE A 121 -10.96 1.61 -19.31
CA ILE A 121 -11.96 1.20 -18.32
C ILE A 121 -13.11 2.22 -18.27
N SER A 122 -12.81 3.52 -18.31
CA SER A 122 -13.81 4.59 -18.20
C SER A 122 -14.80 4.59 -19.35
N ALA A 123 -14.36 4.27 -20.56
CA ALA A 123 -15.23 4.14 -21.74
C ALA A 123 -16.32 3.07 -21.56
N ARG A 124 -16.05 2.01 -20.78
CA ARG A 124 -17.00 0.90 -20.60
C ARG A 124 -17.77 0.94 -19.29
N ARG A 125 -17.14 1.46 -18.21
CA ARG A 125 -17.68 1.35 -16.85
C ARG A 125 -17.84 2.68 -16.13
N GLY A 126 -17.50 3.79 -16.80
CA GLY A 126 -17.56 5.15 -16.26
C GLY A 126 -16.35 5.51 -15.39
N GLY A 127 -16.09 6.83 -15.27
CA GLY A 127 -14.88 7.38 -14.68
C GLY A 127 -14.67 7.03 -13.20
N LYS A 128 -15.74 7.01 -12.39
CA LYS A 128 -15.62 6.67 -10.95
C LYS A 128 -15.11 5.25 -10.74
N ARG A 129 -15.65 4.28 -11.50
CA ARG A 129 -15.21 2.87 -11.41
C ARG A 129 -13.81 2.68 -11.97
N ALA A 130 -13.48 3.40 -13.04
CA ALA A 130 -12.13 3.40 -13.61
C ALA A 130 -11.10 3.91 -12.62
N LEU A 131 -11.40 5.00 -11.90
CA LEU A 131 -10.50 5.57 -10.91
C LEU A 131 -10.21 4.60 -9.75
N ILE A 132 -11.24 3.90 -9.26
CA ILE A 132 -11.07 2.85 -8.25
C ILE A 132 -10.20 1.70 -8.77
N ALA A 133 -10.35 1.32 -10.04
CA ALA A 133 -9.53 0.28 -10.65
C ALA A 133 -8.05 0.70 -10.77
N ILE A 134 -7.78 1.99 -11.02
CA ILE A 134 -6.41 2.52 -10.99
C ILE A 134 -5.85 2.51 -9.56
N ALA A 135 -6.61 2.99 -8.57
CA ALA A 135 -6.20 2.94 -7.16
C ALA A 135 -5.89 1.49 -6.70
N HIS A 136 -6.69 0.52 -7.12
CA HIS A 136 -6.43 -0.90 -6.86
C HIS A 136 -5.12 -1.37 -7.53
N THR A 137 -4.86 -0.97 -8.77
CA THR A 137 -3.60 -1.32 -9.44
C THR A 137 -2.38 -0.74 -8.73
N MET A 138 -2.48 0.51 -8.24
CA MET A 138 -1.44 1.14 -7.44
C MET A 138 -1.22 0.38 -6.13
N LEU A 139 -2.28 -0.04 -5.46
CA LEU A 139 -2.20 -0.81 -4.22
C LEU A 139 -1.46 -2.14 -4.40
N ILE A 140 -1.72 -2.85 -5.50
CA ILE A 140 -1.01 -4.10 -5.84
C ILE A 140 0.47 -3.82 -6.08
N ALA A 141 0.82 -2.77 -6.81
CA ALA A 141 2.20 -2.37 -7.02
C ALA A 141 2.91 -2.08 -5.69
N ILE A 142 2.27 -1.33 -4.80
CA ILE A 142 2.78 -1.05 -3.44
C ILE A 142 3.03 -2.35 -2.67
N TYR A 143 2.07 -3.29 -2.69
CA TYR A 143 2.22 -4.58 -2.02
C TYR A 143 3.47 -5.33 -2.48
N HIS A 144 3.66 -5.48 -3.79
CA HIS A 144 4.83 -6.18 -4.32
C HIS A 144 6.13 -5.44 -4.04
N MET A 145 6.16 -4.12 -4.17
CA MET A 145 7.36 -3.34 -3.87
C MET A 145 7.80 -3.50 -2.41
N LEU A 146 6.87 -3.44 -1.48
CA LEU A 146 7.18 -3.58 -0.05
C LEU A 146 7.52 -5.03 0.32
N LYS A 147 6.81 -6.02 -0.23
CA LYS A 147 7.04 -7.44 0.07
C LYS A 147 8.34 -7.96 -0.51
N GLU A 148 8.65 -7.61 -1.74
CA GLU A 148 9.81 -8.10 -2.47
C GLU A 148 11.02 -7.17 -2.35
N LYS A 149 10.86 -6.04 -1.68
CA LYS A 149 11.92 -5.05 -1.37
C LYS A 149 12.67 -4.57 -2.60
N PHE A 150 11.99 -4.43 -3.74
CA PHE A 150 12.59 -3.89 -4.96
C PHE A 150 11.73 -2.81 -5.63
N LEU A 151 12.36 -2.03 -6.51
CA LEU A 151 11.70 -1.00 -7.29
C LEU A 151 11.03 -1.62 -8.52
N ILE A 152 9.73 -1.39 -8.67
CA ILE A 152 9.01 -1.72 -9.91
C ILE A 152 9.09 -0.52 -10.83
N MET A 153 9.74 -0.69 -11.99
CA MET A 153 9.65 0.30 -13.07
C MET A 153 8.27 0.18 -13.74
N ILE A 154 7.41 1.18 -13.51
CA ILE A 154 6.06 1.29 -14.06
C ILE A 154 6.03 2.35 -15.16
#